data_4a73d8974d825d672aa0baaa73cc0105
#
_entry.id   4a73d8974d825d672aa0baaa73cc0105
#
_cell.length_a   1.000
_cell.length_b   1.000
_cell.length_c   1.000
_cell.angle_alpha   90.00
_cell.angle_beta   90.00
_cell.angle_gamma   90.00
#
_symmetry.space_group_name_H-M   'P 1'
#
loop_
_entity.id
_entity.type
_entity.pdbx_description
1 polymer ?
#
loop_
_entity_poly.entity_id
_entity_poly.type
_entity_poly.pdbx_seq_one_letter_code
_entity_poly.pdbx_strand_id
1 'polypeptide(L)'
;VLSNDGALRIGATPKKLAVIGSGVIGLEMGSVWRRLGADVTILEGLPTFLGAVDEQIAKEAKKAFDKQGLKIELGVKVGEIKNSKAGVSIAYTNAKGEAQTLDADKLIVSIGRVPNTIGLNAEAVGLQLGERGEIVVDGDCKTNLPGVWAVGDVVRGPMLAHKAEEEGVAVAERIAGQHGHVNFNTIPWVIYTSPEIAWVGRTEQQLKADGVKYKAGTFPFLANGRARALGDTTGMVKFLADATTDEILGVHIVGPMASELISEAVVAMEFKASAE
;
A
#
# COMPACT_ATOMS: atom_id res chain seq x y z
N VAL A 1 8.62 1.19 -21.93
CA VAL A 1 8.69 1.25 -20.45
C VAL A 1 7.87 2.45 -20.01
N LEU A 2 7.06 2.29 -18.97
CA LEU A 2 6.09 3.27 -18.50
C LEU A 2 6.26 3.51 -16.99
N SER A 3 6.10 4.78 -16.58
CA SER A 3 5.80 5.16 -15.21
C SER A 3 4.30 4.94 -14.92
N ASN A 4 3.86 5.25 -13.69
CA ASN A 4 2.44 5.25 -13.35
C ASN A 4 1.61 6.16 -14.27
N ASP A 5 2.06 7.38 -14.56
CA ASP A 5 1.38 8.29 -15.49
C ASP A 5 1.25 7.70 -16.90
N GLY A 6 2.31 7.05 -17.38
CA GLY A 6 2.28 6.37 -18.67
C GLY A 6 1.33 5.17 -18.67
N ALA A 7 1.22 4.45 -17.55
CA ALA A 7 0.33 3.31 -17.39
C ALA A 7 -1.15 3.71 -17.46
N LEU A 8 -1.51 4.87 -16.90
CA LEU A 8 -2.87 5.42 -16.95
C LEU A 8 -3.30 5.88 -18.35
N ARG A 9 -2.35 6.03 -19.28
CA ARG A 9 -2.60 6.52 -20.66
C ARG A 9 -2.48 5.42 -21.72
N ILE A 10 -2.45 4.14 -21.33
CA ILE A 10 -2.41 3.02 -22.27
C ILE A 10 -3.76 3.00 -23.03
N GLY A 11 -3.72 3.23 -24.34
CA GLY A 11 -4.93 3.37 -25.19
C GLY A 11 -5.61 2.05 -25.57
N ALA A 12 -4.94 0.91 -25.37
CA ALA A 12 -5.50 -0.42 -25.66
C ALA A 12 -4.89 -1.47 -24.74
N THR A 13 -5.67 -2.49 -24.39
CA THR A 13 -5.21 -3.59 -23.53
C THR A 13 -4.03 -4.31 -24.20
N PRO A 14 -2.84 -4.33 -23.56
CA PRO A 14 -1.70 -5.10 -24.06
C PRO A 14 -2.00 -6.60 -23.95
N LYS A 15 -1.45 -7.41 -24.85
CA LYS A 15 -1.57 -8.87 -24.74
C LYS A 15 -0.74 -9.38 -23.58
N LYS A 16 0.50 -8.86 -23.44
CA LYS A 16 1.43 -9.19 -22.37
C LYS A 16 1.89 -7.91 -21.66
N LEU A 17 1.70 -7.85 -20.35
CA LEU A 17 2.14 -6.74 -19.51
C LEU A 17 3.11 -7.25 -18.45
N ALA A 18 4.28 -6.64 -18.38
CA ALA A 18 5.20 -6.81 -17.28
C ALA A 18 5.06 -5.64 -16.28
N VAL A 19 5.21 -5.93 -14.99
CA VAL A 19 5.24 -4.92 -13.93
C VAL A 19 6.45 -5.22 -13.05
N ILE A 20 7.24 -4.20 -12.70
CA ILE A 20 8.31 -4.33 -11.71
C ILE A 20 7.84 -3.63 -10.43
N GLY A 21 7.77 -4.41 -9.33
CA GLY A 21 7.26 -4.01 -8.03
C GLY A 21 5.83 -4.51 -7.78
N SER A 22 5.63 -5.28 -6.70
CA SER A 22 4.33 -5.78 -6.23
C SER A 22 3.75 -4.97 -5.07
N GLY A 23 4.19 -3.73 -4.91
CA GLY A 23 3.57 -2.79 -3.98
C GLY A 23 2.18 -2.34 -4.44
N VAL A 24 1.57 -1.39 -3.72
CA VAL A 24 0.21 -0.90 -3.97
C VAL A 24 -0.04 -0.61 -5.45
N ILE A 25 0.76 0.29 -6.04
CA ILE A 25 0.58 0.74 -7.44
C ILE A 25 0.76 -0.42 -8.43
N GLY A 26 1.78 -1.27 -8.24
CA GLY A 26 2.04 -2.38 -9.14
C GLY A 26 0.94 -3.42 -9.14
N LEU A 27 0.36 -3.70 -7.97
CA LEU A 27 -0.78 -4.61 -7.83
C LEU A 27 -2.06 -4.02 -8.43
N GLU A 28 -2.36 -2.75 -8.16
CA GLU A 28 -3.53 -2.09 -8.71
C GLU A 28 -3.49 -2.08 -10.24
N MET A 29 -2.37 -1.62 -10.83
CA MET A 29 -2.19 -1.61 -12.28
C MET A 29 -2.20 -3.02 -12.86
N GLY A 30 -1.47 -3.96 -12.25
CA GLY A 30 -1.43 -5.35 -12.70
C GLY A 30 -2.80 -6.04 -12.65
N SER A 31 -3.54 -5.84 -11.57
CA SER A 31 -4.90 -6.39 -11.37
C SER A 31 -5.89 -5.83 -12.40
N VAL A 32 -5.90 -4.51 -12.64
CA VAL A 32 -6.78 -3.89 -13.63
C VAL A 32 -6.53 -4.48 -15.03
N TRP A 33 -5.27 -4.47 -15.49
CA TRP A 33 -4.94 -4.97 -16.81
C TRP A 33 -5.16 -6.48 -16.95
N ARG A 34 -4.93 -7.25 -15.87
CA ARG A 34 -5.27 -8.69 -15.87
C ARG A 34 -6.77 -8.91 -16.06
N ARG A 35 -7.59 -8.16 -15.37
CA ARG A 35 -9.07 -8.23 -15.46
C ARG A 35 -9.59 -7.77 -16.82
N LEU A 36 -8.86 -6.87 -17.50
CA LEU A 36 -9.14 -6.44 -18.87
C LEU A 36 -8.63 -7.44 -19.93
N GLY A 37 -8.00 -8.56 -19.53
CA GLY A 37 -7.62 -9.65 -20.43
C GLY A 37 -6.13 -9.73 -20.79
N ALA A 38 -5.28 -8.87 -20.24
CA ALA A 38 -3.83 -8.98 -20.42
C ALA A 38 -3.25 -10.22 -19.71
N ASP A 39 -2.21 -10.86 -20.26
CA ASP A 39 -1.34 -11.77 -19.52
C ASP A 39 -0.33 -10.93 -18.73
N VAL A 40 -0.50 -10.88 -17.39
CA VAL A 40 0.27 -10.00 -16.53
C VAL A 40 1.24 -10.78 -15.68
N THR A 41 2.51 -10.37 -15.69
CA THR A 41 3.57 -10.88 -14.80
C THR A 41 4.17 -9.72 -14.00
N ILE A 42 4.15 -9.84 -12.68
CA ILE A 42 4.75 -8.90 -11.75
C ILE A 42 6.05 -9.50 -11.21
N LEU A 43 7.14 -8.76 -11.34
CA LEU A 43 8.47 -9.10 -10.82
C LEU A 43 8.75 -8.30 -9.55
N GLU A 44 8.95 -8.99 -8.42
CA GLU A 44 9.18 -8.37 -7.11
C GLU A 44 10.55 -8.75 -6.56
N GLY A 45 11.34 -7.75 -6.22
CA GLY A 45 12.69 -7.95 -5.67
C GLY A 45 12.71 -8.53 -4.26
N LEU A 46 11.68 -8.24 -3.47
CA LEU A 46 11.58 -8.77 -2.10
C LEU A 46 11.09 -10.22 -2.10
N PRO A 47 11.57 -11.04 -1.16
CA PRO A 47 11.10 -12.43 -1.03
C PRO A 47 9.70 -12.54 -0.41
N THR A 48 9.20 -11.46 0.19
CA THR A 48 7.91 -11.40 0.88
C THR A 48 6.90 -10.60 0.07
N PHE A 49 5.72 -11.17 -0.16
CA PHE A 49 4.62 -10.49 -0.81
C PHE A 49 3.94 -9.54 0.17
N LEU A 50 3.81 -8.25 -0.21
CA LEU A 50 3.14 -7.22 0.60
C LEU A 50 3.60 -7.18 2.06
N GLY A 51 4.90 -7.07 2.30
CA GLY A 51 5.48 -7.12 3.65
C GLY A 51 4.95 -6.09 4.66
N ALA A 52 4.28 -5.02 4.21
CA ALA A 52 3.60 -4.04 5.07
C ALA A 52 2.20 -4.47 5.52
N VAL A 53 1.61 -5.47 4.88
CA VAL A 53 0.28 -6.03 5.18
C VAL A 53 0.43 -7.15 6.20
N ASP A 54 -0.60 -7.41 7.01
CA ASP A 54 -0.61 -8.60 7.87
C ASP A 54 -0.40 -9.88 7.05
N GLU A 55 0.50 -10.75 7.52
CA GLU A 55 0.94 -11.95 6.75
C GLU A 55 -0.21 -12.88 6.34
N GLN A 56 -1.21 -13.03 7.20
CA GLN A 56 -2.37 -13.88 6.91
C GLN A 56 -3.24 -13.26 5.81
N ILE A 57 -3.44 -11.95 5.85
CA ILE A 57 -4.17 -11.19 4.84
C ILE A 57 -3.41 -11.18 3.51
N ALA A 58 -2.10 -10.93 3.52
CA ALA A 58 -1.26 -10.99 2.34
C ALA A 58 -1.31 -12.37 1.65
N LYS A 59 -1.27 -13.44 2.45
CA LYS A 59 -1.38 -14.82 1.95
C LYS A 59 -2.74 -15.10 1.30
N GLU A 60 -3.83 -14.59 1.89
CA GLU A 60 -5.16 -14.78 1.34
C GLU A 60 -5.35 -13.96 0.05
N ALA A 61 -4.86 -12.71 0.02
CA ALA A 61 -4.83 -11.90 -1.19
C ALA A 61 -4.05 -12.57 -2.32
N LYS A 62 -2.85 -13.12 -2.01
CA LYS A 62 -2.01 -13.83 -3.00
C LYS A 62 -2.77 -15.00 -3.64
N LYS A 63 -3.48 -15.81 -2.85
CA LYS A 63 -4.30 -16.91 -3.36
C LYS A 63 -5.38 -16.41 -4.34
N ALA A 64 -6.03 -15.29 -4.02
CA ALA A 64 -7.05 -14.70 -4.88
C ALA A 64 -6.46 -14.24 -6.21
N PHE A 65 -5.30 -13.56 -6.19
CA PHE A 65 -4.61 -13.12 -7.40
C PHE A 65 -4.10 -14.29 -8.25
N ASP A 66 -3.55 -15.33 -7.61
CA ASP A 66 -3.13 -16.55 -8.32
C ASP A 66 -4.30 -17.22 -9.04
N LYS A 67 -5.47 -17.32 -8.36
CA LYS A 67 -6.71 -17.84 -8.96
C LYS A 67 -7.19 -17.01 -10.16
N GLN A 68 -6.96 -15.71 -10.16
CA GLN A 68 -7.25 -14.81 -11.29
C GLN A 68 -6.20 -14.91 -12.40
N GLY A 69 -5.12 -15.65 -12.21
CA GLY A 69 -4.02 -15.79 -13.16
C GLY A 69 -3.07 -14.60 -13.20
N LEU A 70 -3.03 -13.78 -12.15
CA LEU A 70 -2.01 -12.75 -11.99
C LEU A 70 -0.71 -13.43 -11.50
N LYS A 71 0.30 -13.46 -12.36
CA LYS A 71 1.58 -14.07 -12.04
C LYS A 71 2.43 -13.10 -11.22
N ILE A 72 2.85 -13.48 -10.02
CA ILE A 72 3.70 -12.66 -9.13
C ILE A 72 4.92 -13.50 -8.75
N GLU A 73 6.08 -13.09 -9.24
CA GLU A 73 7.37 -13.72 -8.94
C GLU A 73 8.11 -12.90 -7.90
N LEU A 74 8.42 -13.52 -6.76
CA LEU A 74 9.08 -12.90 -5.61
C LEU A 74 10.58 -13.22 -5.58
N GLY A 75 11.37 -12.37 -4.92
CA GLY A 75 12.81 -12.59 -4.75
C GLY A 75 13.60 -12.54 -6.04
N VAL A 76 13.11 -11.82 -7.04
CA VAL A 76 13.76 -11.73 -8.34
C VAL A 76 14.79 -10.59 -8.36
N LYS A 77 15.84 -10.76 -9.13
CA LYS A 77 16.82 -9.70 -9.41
C LYS A 77 16.66 -9.27 -10.87
N VAL A 78 16.07 -8.12 -11.08
CA VAL A 78 15.92 -7.54 -12.43
C VAL A 78 17.29 -7.09 -12.96
N GLY A 79 17.60 -7.45 -14.20
CA GLY A 79 18.81 -7.11 -14.91
C GLY A 79 18.55 -6.12 -16.04
N GLU A 80 19.11 -6.44 -17.23
CA GLU A 80 19.00 -5.57 -18.40
C GLU A 80 17.57 -5.51 -18.94
N ILE A 81 17.11 -4.32 -19.31
CA ILE A 81 15.82 -4.08 -19.95
C ILE A 81 16.09 -3.53 -21.36
N LYS A 82 15.68 -4.30 -22.38
CA LYS A 82 15.79 -3.91 -23.79
C LYS A 82 14.43 -3.44 -24.31
N ASN A 83 14.38 -2.20 -24.78
CA ASN A 83 13.18 -1.61 -25.37
C ASN A 83 13.30 -1.57 -26.90
N SER A 84 12.23 -2.01 -27.60
CA SER A 84 12.18 -2.03 -29.06
C SER A 84 10.82 -1.59 -29.57
N LYS A 85 10.67 -1.45 -30.90
CA LYS A 85 9.36 -1.19 -31.52
C LYS A 85 8.38 -2.36 -31.33
N ALA A 86 8.89 -3.57 -31.14
CA ALA A 86 8.07 -4.79 -30.96
C ALA A 86 7.61 -5.00 -29.50
N GLY A 87 8.21 -4.30 -28.54
CA GLY A 87 7.92 -4.48 -27.10
C GLY A 87 9.16 -4.32 -26.24
N VAL A 88 9.11 -4.90 -25.06
CA VAL A 88 10.18 -4.85 -24.05
C VAL A 88 10.60 -6.27 -23.67
N SER A 89 11.91 -6.49 -23.56
CA SER A 89 12.50 -7.75 -23.06
C SER A 89 13.24 -7.46 -21.75
N ILE A 90 12.90 -8.18 -20.70
CA ILE A 90 13.43 -8.01 -19.34
C ILE A 90 14.22 -9.25 -18.97
N ALA A 91 15.56 -9.12 -18.84
CA ALA A 91 16.38 -10.16 -18.24
C ALA A 91 16.28 -10.09 -16.72
N TYR A 92 16.10 -11.22 -16.05
CA TYR A 92 16.10 -11.28 -14.60
C TYR A 92 16.60 -12.62 -14.08
N THR A 93 16.98 -12.67 -12.81
CA THR A 93 17.31 -13.91 -12.11
C THR A 93 16.17 -14.21 -11.14
N ASN A 94 15.62 -15.42 -11.17
CA ASN A 94 14.56 -15.82 -10.27
C ASN A 94 15.10 -16.15 -8.86
N ALA A 95 14.21 -16.43 -7.90
CA ALA A 95 14.58 -16.74 -6.52
C ALA A 95 15.48 -17.98 -6.37
N LYS A 96 15.56 -18.85 -7.39
CA LYS A 96 16.46 -20.02 -7.41
C LYS A 96 17.85 -19.72 -7.99
N GLY A 97 18.10 -18.47 -8.43
CA GLY A 97 19.35 -18.08 -9.05
C GLY A 97 19.42 -18.40 -10.56
N GLU A 98 18.33 -18.78 -11.19
CA GLU A 98 18.24 -19.12 -12.60
C GLU A 98 18.01 -17.88 -13.45
N ALA A 99 18.75 -17.70 -14.54
CA ALA A 99 18.55 -16.63 -15.49
C ALA A 99 17.26 -16.86 -16.30
N GLN A 100 16.45 -15.83 -16.40
CA GLN A 100 15.16 -15.83 -17.09
C GLN A 100 15.04 -14.60 -18.00
N THR A 101 14.14 -14.68 -18.97
CA THR A 101 13.76 -13.54 -19.83
C THR A 101 12.25 -13.45 -19.91
N LEU A 102 11.70 -12.26 -19.69
CA LEU A 102 10.28 -11.95 -19.83
C LEU A 102 10.09 -10.96 -20.97
N ASP A 103 9.39 -11.38 -22.02
CA ASP A 103 9.00 -10.52 -23.13
C ASP A 103 7.55 -10.03 -22.95
N ALA A 104 7.32 -8.73 -23.11
CA ALA A 104 6.03 -8.09 -22.94
C ALA A 104 5.83 -6.94 -23.94
N ASP A 105 4.56 -6.60 -24.23
CA ASP A 105 4.21 -5.45 -25.08
C ASP A 105 4.52 -4.13 -24.36
N LYS A 106 4.29 -4.11 -23.03
CA LYS A 106 4.50 -2.97 -22.16
C LYS A 106 5.14 -3.40 -20.85
N LEU A 107 5.91 -2.50 -20.25
CA LEU A 107 6.48 -2.65 -18.91
C LEU A 107 6.10 -1.43 -18.08
N ILE A 108 5.52 -1.66 -16.89
CA ILE A 108 5.28 -0.65 -15.86
C ILE A 108 6.35 -0.80 -14.77
N VAL A 109 6.97 0.31 -14.39
CA VAL A 109 7.91 0.35 -13.26
C VAL A 109 7.25 1.04 -12.09
N SER A 110 7.07 0.31 -10.96
CA SER A 110 6.35 0.75 -9.75
C SER A 110 7.08 0.34 -8.47
N ILE A 111 8.37 0.67 -8.40
CA ILE A 111 9.29 0.28 -7.32
C ILE A 111 9.28 1.23 -6.12
N GLY A 112 8.33 2.12 -6.03
CA GLY A 112 8.15 3.05 -4.92
C GLY A 112 8.00 4.50 -5.38
N ARG A 113 7.80 5.38 -4.40
CA ARG A 113 7.66 6.83 -4.55
C ARG A 113 8.72 7.54 -3.73
N VAL A 114 9.13 8.70 -4.19
CA VAL A 114 10.04 9.60 -3.47
C VAL A 114 9.37 10.96 -3.30
N PRO A 115 9.65 11.70 -2.22
CA PRO A 115 9.20 13.07 -2.05
C PRO A 115 9.65 13.94 -3.23
N ASN A 116 8.73 14.72 -3.80
CA ASN A 116 9.07 15.62 -4.89
C ASN A 116 9.31 17.03 -4.35
N THR A 117 10.54 17.32 -4.02
CA THR A 117 11.01 18.63 -3.54
C THR A 117 11.83 19.38 -4.59
N ILE A 118 11.84 18.89 -5.84
CA ILE A 118 12.56 19.51 -6.96
C ILE A 118 11.97 20.90 -7.25
N GLY A 119 12.84 21.91 -7.33
CA GLY A 119 12.44 23.29 -7.60
C GLY A 119 12.00 24.09 -6.36
N LEU A 120 11.93 23.46 -5.19
CA LEU A 120 11.62 24.15 -3.92
C LEU A 120 12.74 25.10 -3.48
N ASN A 121 13.96 24.91 -4.00
CA ASN A 121 15.15 25.66 -3.62
C ASN A 121 15.42 25.67 -2.10
N ALA A 122 15.21 24.51 -1.48
CA ALA A 122 15.26 24.31 -0.03
C ALA A 122 16.59 24.78 0.61
N GLU A 123 17.69 24.50 -0.05
CA GLU A 123 19.04 24.87 0.41
C GLU A 123 19.22 26.38 0.55
N ALA A 124 18.69 27.17 -0.41
CA ALA A 124 18.85 28.63 -0.42
C ALA A 124 18.17 29.33 0.78
N VAL A 125 17.16 28.69 1.38
CA VAL A 125 16.46 29.23 2.56
C VAL A 125 16.78 28.45 3.83
N GLY A 126 17.66 27.47 3.75
CA GLY A 126 18.05 26.64 4.89
C GLY A 126 16.96 25.68 5.36
N LEU A 127 16.03 25.29 4.49
CA LEU A 127 15.01 24.28 4.80
C LEU A 127 15.65 22.90 4.89
N GLN A 128 15.43 22.19 5.99
CA GLN A 128 16.02 20.87 6.22
C GLN A 128 15.29 19.79 5.44
N LEU A 129 16.07 19.00 4.68
CA LEU A 129 15.61 17.79 4.01
C LEU A 129 16.23 16.57 4.67
N GLY A 130 15.47 15.47 4.72
CA GLY A 130 15.94 14.17 5.17
C GLY A 130 16.69 13.40 4.07
N GLU A 131 17.15 12.20 4.41
CA GLU A 131 17.99 11.35 3.52
C GLU A 131 17.29 10.94 2.23
N ARG A 132 15.97 10.85 2.23
CA ARG A 132 15.15 10.50 1.05
C ARG A 132 14.63 11.71 0.29
N GLY A 133 15.06 12.93 0.67
CA GLY A 133 14.61 14.19 0.09
C GLY A 133 13.29 14.72 0.66
N GLU A 134 12.74 14.09 1.72
CA GLU A 134 11.56 14.59 2.42
C GLU A 134 11.88 15.85 3.23
N ILE A 135 10.89 16.72 3.40
CA ILE A 135 11.00 17.88 4.29
C ILE A 135 10.91 17.40 5.74
N VAL A 136 11.91 17.74 6.53
CA VAL A 136 11.93 17.42 7.96
C VAL A 136 10.92 18.28 8.70
N VAL A 137 10.00 17.63 9.43
CA VAL A 137 8.99 18.30 10.26
C VAL A 137 8.88 17.62 11.63
N ASP A 138 8.42 18.40 12.61
CA ASP A 138 8.07 17.89 13.94
C ASP A 138 6.70 17.18 13.97
N GLY A 139 6.21 16.83 15.17
CA GLY A 139 4.89 16.22 15.37
C GLY A 139 3.72 17.09 14.89
N ASP A 140 3.92 18.40 14.87
CA ASP A 140 2.95 19.40 14.48
C ASP A 140 3.06 19.82 13.00
N CYS A 141 3.84 19.11 12.20
CA CYS A 141 4.14 19.43 10.80
C CYS A 141 4.92 20.75 10.60
N LYS A 142 5.56 21.29 11.64
CA LYS A 142 6.42 22.48 11.56
C LYS A 142 7.77 22.11 10.99
N THR A 143 8.26 22.91 10.04
CA THR A 143 9.63 22.81 9.57
C THR A 143 10.60 23.52 10.52
N ASN A 144 11.89 23.46 10.20
CA ASN A 144 12.89 24.24 10.92
C ASN A 144 12.80 25.77 10.64
N LEU A 145 12.00 26.19 9.68
CA LEU A 145 11.82 27.62 9.36
C LEU A 145 10.60 28.18 10.10
N PRO A 146 10.74 29.33 10.79
CA PRO A 146 9.61 29.95 11.48
C PRO A 146 8.44 30.29 10.54
N GLY A 147 7.23 29.90 10.93
CA GLY A 147 6.03 30.16 10.16
C GLY A 147 5.88 29.31 8.89
N VAL A 148 6.64 28.23 8.74
CA VAL A 148 6.59 27.32 7.58
C VAL A 148 6.26 25.89 8.06
N TRP A 149 5.23 25.31 7.47
CA TRP A 149 4.79 23.94 7.69
C TRP A 149 4.89 23.14 6.39
N ALA A 150 4.98 21.84 6.49
CA ALA A 150 4.90 20.93 5.36
C ALA A 150 4.03 19.73 5.71
N VAL A 151 3.20 19.27 4.76
CA VAL A 151 2.24 18.17 4.92
C VAL A 151 2.22 17.26 3.70
N GLY A 152 1.65 16.09 3.82
CA GLY A 152 1.39 15.18 2.72
C GLY A 152 2.60 14.35 2.29
N ASP A 153 2.72 14.11 0.98
CA ASP A 153 3.69 13.18 0.39
C ASP A 153 5.14 13.67 0.49
N VAL A 154 5.36 14.95 0.80
CA VAL A 154 6.71 15.54 0.93
C VAL A 154 7.28 15.44 2.33
N VAL A 155 6.53 14.89 3.31
CA VAL A 155 6.96 14.72 4.69
C VAL A 155 6.94 13.25 5.10
N ARG A 156 7.30 12.97 6.35
CA ARG A 156 7.29 11.63 6.95
C ARG A 156 5.93 10.92 6.86
N GLY A 157 5.95 9.60 7.02
CA GLY A 157 4.77 8.74 7.07
C GLY A 157 4.33 8.23 5.69
N PRO A 158 3.15 7.63 5.61
CA PRO A 158 2.65 7.08 4.36
C PRO A 158 2.26 8.19 3.37
N MET A 159 2.52 7.94 2.08
CA MET A 159 2.11 8.84 1.00
C MET A 159 0.67 8.55 0.60
N LEU A 160 -0.29 9.03 1.42
CA LEU A 160 -1.73 8.80 1.29
C LEU A 160 -2.48 10.13 1.30
N ALA A 161 -3.47 10.26 0.42
CA ALA A 161 -4.24 11.49 0.24
C ALA A 161 -4.96 11.90 1.54
N HIS A 162 -5.66 10.98 2.18
CA HIS A 162 -6.40 11.25 3.43
C HIS A 162 -5.47 11.60 4.61
N LYS A 163 -4.26 11.02 4.69
CA LYS A 163 -3.25 11.47 5.66
C LYS A 163 -2.84 12.93 5.41
N ALA A 164 -2.65 13.30 4.14
CA ALA A 164 -2.29 14.66 3.77
C ALA A 164 -3.43 15.66 4.08
N GLU A 165 -4.68 15.25 3.87
CA GLU A 165 -5.88 16.05 4.21
C GLU A 165 -5.97 16.31 5.72
N GLU A 166 -5.83 15.27 6.55
CA GLU A 166 -5.83 15.40 8.01
C GLU A 166 -4.68 16.28 8.51
N GLU A 167 -3.47 16.09 8.00
CA GLU A 167 -2.33 16.97 8.31
C GLU A 167 -2.62 18.42 7.91
N GLY A 168 -3.23 18.65 6.75
CA GLY A 168 -3.57 19.98 6.23
C GLY A 168 -4.59 20.68 7.12
N VAL A 169 -5.66 19.99 7.53
CA VAL A 169 -6.67 20.52 8.46
C VAL A 169 -6.03 20.87 9.79
N ALA A 170 -5.26 19.93 10.39
CA ALA A 170 -4.62 20.14 11.69
C ALA A 170 -3.64 21.33 11.66
N VAL A 171 -2.89 21.51 10.57
CA VAL A 171 -1.99 22.66 10.40
C VAL A 171 -2.79 23.97 10.28
N ALA A 172 -3.87 23.99 9.51
CA ALA A 172 -4.73 25.17 9.38
C ALA A 172 -5.33 25.60 10.74
N GLU A 173 -5.83 24.63 11.52
CA GLU A 173 -6.33 24.85 12.88
C GLU A 173 -5.27 25.42 13.81
N ARG A 174 -4.05 24.86 13.80
CA ARG A 174 -2.92 25.37 14.59
C ARG A 174 -2.53 26.78 14.21
N ILE A 175 -2.51 27.12 12.92
CA ILE A 175 -2.26 28.50 12.44
C ILE A 175 -3.35 29.45 12.94
N ALA A 176 -4.61 28.99 13.03
CA ALA A 176 -5.72 29.75 13.59
C ALA A 176 -5.74 29.81 15.13
N GLY A 177 -4.75 29.22 15.81
CA GLY A 177 -4.67 29.18 17.28
C GLY A 177 -5.58 28.14 17.92
N GLN A 178 -6.07 27.17 17.13
CA GLN A 178 -6.88 26.06 17.57
C GLN A 178 -6.05 24.79 17.86
N HIS A 179 -6.67 23.75 18.37
CA HIS A 179 -6.05 22.45 18.65
C HIS A 179 -6.20 21.53 17.46
N GLY A 180 -5.23 21.55 16.55
CA GLY A 180 -5.15 20.56 15.47
C GLY A 180 -4.64 19.21 15.97
N HIS A 181 -5.30 18.11 15.59
CA HIS A 181 -4.94 16.75 15.99
C HIS A 181 -4.90 15.81 14.78
N VAL A 182 -3.88 14.95 14.72
CA VAL A 182 -3.81 13.84 13.77
C VAL A 182 -3.37 12.59 14.53
N ASN A 183 -4.17 11.54 14.48
CA ASN A 183 -3.80 10.24 15.03
C ASN A 183 -3.19 9.36 13.93
N PHE A 184 -1.88 9.30 13.88
CA PHE A 184 -1.17 8.49 12.87
C PHE A 184 -1.37 6.97 13.02
N ASN A 185 -1.87 6.49 14.18
CA ASN A 185 -2.16 5.07 14.39
C ASN A 185 -3.50 4.63 13.78
N THR A 186 -4.37 5.57 13.44
CA THR A 186 -5.70 5.31 12.87
C THR A 186 -5.82 5.71 11.40
N ILE A 187 -4.68 5.94 10.72
CA ILE A 187 -4.66 6.17 9.28
C ILE A 187 -4.84 4.83 8.56
N PRO A 188 -5.94 4.63 7.82
CA PRO A 188 -6.17 3.39 7.08
C PRO A 188 -5.34 3.33 5.81
N TRP A 189 -5.00 2.11 5.42
CA TRP A 189 -4.37 1.79 4.14
C TRP A 189 -5.34 1.00 3.28
N VAL A 190 -5.30 1.26 1.98
CA VAL A 190 -6.13 0.55 1.00
C VAL A 190 -5.30 0.22 -0.23
N ILE A 191 -5.51 -0.98 -0.77
CA ILE A 191 -5.07 -1.39 -2.10
C ILE A 191 -6.33 -1.69 -2.91
N TYR A 192 -6.60 -0.87 -3.91
CA TYR A 192 -7.82 -0.92 -4.73
C TYR A 192 -7.72 -1.99 -5.82
N THR A 193 -7.51 -3.22 -5.41
CA THR A 193 -7.54 -4.41 -6.27
C THR A 193 -8.91 -5.08 -6.22
N SER A 194 -9.06 -6.27 -6.80
CA SER A 194 -10.21 -7.13 -6.61
C SER A 194 -9.71 -8.56 -6.32
N PRO A 195 -9.80 -9.05 -5.06
CA PRO A 195 -10.37 -8.38 -3.89
C PRO A 195 -9.57 -7.14 -3.47
N GLU A 196 -10.22 -6.20 -2.79
CA GLU A 196 -9.55 -5.09 -2.12
C GLU A 196 -8.81 -5.58 -0.87
N ILE A 197 -7.77 -4.83 -0.48
CA ILE A 197 -7.05 -5.09 0.77
C ILE A 197 -7.05 -3.79 1.55
N ALA A 198 -7.53 -3.81 2.80
CA ALA A 198 -7.53 -2.63 3.64
C ALA A 198 -7.08 -2.98 5.07
N TRP A 199 -6.40 -2.06 5.72
CA TRP A 199 -6.01 -2.25 7.12
C TRP A 199 -5.82 -0.92 7.84
N VAL A 200 -5.92 -0.97 9.15
CA VAL A 200 -5.62 0.13 10.07
C VAL A 200 -4.94 -0.44 11.31
N GLY A 201 -4.05 0.34 11.91
CA GLY A 201 -3.31 -0.06 13.09
C GLY A 201 -2.18 -1.04 12.81
N ARG A 202 -1.86 -1.88 13.78
CA ARG A 202 -0.67 -2.73 13.82
C ARG A 202 -0.95 -4.12 13.26
N THR A 203 -0.01 -4.66 12.53
CA THR A 203 -0.05 -6.06 12.05
C THR A 203 0.35 -7.04 13.17
N GLU A 204 -0.04 -8.30 13.04
CA GLU A 204 0.32 -9.33 14.00
C GLU A 204 1.83 -9.53 14.11
N GLN A 205 2.56 -9.46 13.00
CA GLN A 205 4.02 -9.57 12.99
C GLN A 205 4.69 -8.39 13.71
N GLN A 206 4.14 -7.17 13.64
CA GLN A 206 4.63 -6.01 14.40
C GLN A 206 4.38 -6.19 15.90
N LEU A 207 3.18 -6.65 16.30
CA LEU A 207 2.86 -6.92 17.70
C LEU A 207 3.78 -8.00 18.29
N LYS A 208 4.06 -9.06 17.53
CA LYS A 208 5.01 -10.11 17.93
C LYS A 208 6.43 -9.58 18.09
N ALA A 209 6.89 -8.79 17.13
CA ALA A 209 8.25 -8.22 17.16
C ALA A 209 8.46 -7.30 18.38
N ASP A 210 7.43 -6.54 18.76
CA ASP A 210 7.47 -5.60 19.88
C ASP A 210 7.09 -6.26 21.24
N GLY A 211 6.82 -7.58 21.25
CA GLY A 211 6.50 -8.32 22.48
C GLY A 211 5.16 -7.95 23.12
N VAL A 212 4.26 -7.32 22.36
CA VAL A 212 2.92 -6.94 22.82
C VAL A 212 2.06 -8.19 22.97
N LYS A 213 1.37 -8.34 24.11
CA LYS A 213 0.40 -9.43 24.33
C LYS A 213 -0.92 -9.05 23.66
N TYR A 214 -1.40 -9.91 22.77
CA TYR A 214 -2.62 -9.66 22.00
C TYR A 214 -3.47 -10.91 21.87
N LYS A 215 -4.74 -10.72 21.50
CA LYS A 215 -5.67 -11.75 21.00
C LYS A 215 -5.88 -11.50 19.51
N ALA A 216 -6.03 -12.57 18.74
CA ALA A 216 -6.34 -12.47 17.30
C ALA A 216 -7.64 -13.22 17.00
N GLY A 217 -8.56 -12.56 16.32
CA GLY A 217 -9.80 -13.14 15.81
C GLY A 217 -9.86 -13.02 14.29
N THR A 218 -10.35 -14.07 13.61
CA THR A 218 -10.52 -14.06 12.15
C THR A 218 -11.89 -14.57 11.75
N PHE A 219 -12.47 -13.98 10.71
CA PHE A 219 -13.74 -14.41 10.17
C PHE A 219 -13.68 -14.47 8.65
N PRO A 220 -13.80 -15.64 8.01
CA PRO A 220 -13.79 -15.77 6.56
C PRO A 220 -15.14 -15.36 5.96
N PHE A 221 -15.14 -14.65 4.84
CA PHE A 221 -16.38 -14.28 4.14
C PHE A 221 -17.16 -15.50 3.62
N LEU A 222 -16.52 -16.64 3.46
CA LEU A 222 -17.20 -17.91 3.17
C LEU A 222 -18.27 -18.27 4.21
N ALA A 223 -18.12 -17.85 5.46
CA ALA A 223 -19.07 -18.06 6.55
C ALA A 223 -20.11 -16.93 6.66
N ASN A 224 -20.01 -15.86 5.85
CA ASN A 224 -20.93 -14.72 5.88
C ASN A 224 -22.11 -14.95 4.93
N GLY A 225 -23.34 -14.84 5.47
CA GLY A 225 -24.58 -15.05 4.71
C GLY A 225 -24.77 -14.08 3.55
N ARG A 226 -24.42 -12.78 3.73
CA ARG A 226 -24.49 -11.77 2.67
C ARG A 226 -23.48 -12.06 1.55
N ALA A 227 -22.23 -12.41 1.88
CA ALA A 227 -21.22 -12.76 0.89
C ALA A 227 -21.64 -13.96 0.04
N ARG A 228 -22.25 -14.97 0.67
CA ARG A 228 -22.85 -16.12 -0.04
C ARG A 228 -23.98 -15.72 -0.96
N ALA A 229 -24.88 -14.83 -0.50
CA ALA A 229 -25.99 -14.34 -1.31
C ALA A 229 -25.53 -13.51 -2.51
N LEU A 230 -24.43 -12.77 -2.38
CA LEU A 230 -23.79 -12.02 -3.47
C LEU A 230 -22.94 -12.89 -4.42
N GLY A 231 -22.68 -14.14 -4.06
CA GLY A 231 -21.84 -15.04 -4.84
C GLY A 231 -20.34 -14.75 -4.80
N ASP A 232 -19.89 -13.83 -3.93
CA ASP A 232 -18.48 -13.55 -3.71
C ASP A 232 -18.12 -13.73 -2.21
N THR A 233 -17.47 -14.83 -1.93
CA THR A 233 -17.04 -15.22 -0.58
C THR A 233 -15.54 -15.10 -0.40
N THR A 234 -14.87 -14.34 -1.29
CA THR A 234 -13.42 -14.18 -1.28
C THR A 234 -12.98 -13.35 -0.09
N GLY A 235 -12.02 -13.89 0.67
CA GLY A 235 -11.31 -13.14 1.70
C GLY A 235 -11.83 -13.33 3.12
N MET A 236 -11.40 -12.42 3.99
CA MET A 236 -11.62 -12.50 5.44
C MET A 236 -11.39 -11.16 6.13
N VAL A 237 -11.86 -11.08 7.37
CA VAL A 237 -11.55 -10.02 8.32
C VAL A 237 -10.69 -10.60 9.43
N LYS A 238 -9.72 -9.82 9.92
CA LYS A 238 -8.87 -10.15 11.07
C LYS A 238 -8.81 -8.97 12.03
N PHE A 239 -9.09 -9.23 13.31
CA PHE A 239 -8.95 -8.29 14.42
C PHE A 239 -7.78 -8.69 15.30
N LEU A 240 -7.07 -7.70 15.80
CA LEU A 240 -6.02 -7.81 16.81
C LEU A 240 -6.39 -6.89 17.96
N ALA A 241 -6.51 -7.44 19.16
CA ALA A 241 -6.86 -6.69 20.36
C ALA A 241 -5.83 -6.93 21.48
N ASP A 242 -5.65 -5.95 22.34
CA ASP A 242 -4.83 -6.10 23.54
C ASP A 242 -5.35 -7.23 24.43
N ALA A 243 -4.45 -8.10 24.90
CA ALA A 243 -4.85 -9.28 25.67
C ALA A 243 -5.47 -8.96 27.04
N THR A 244 -5.22 -7.75 27.57
CA THR A 244 -5.64 -7.31 28.91
C THR A 244 -6.80 -6.35 28.86
N THR A 245 -6.70 -5.30 28.01
CA THR A 245 -7.70 -4.23 27.94
C THR A 245 -8.77 -4.47 26.90
N ASP A 246 -8.53 -5.41 25.97
CA ASP A 246 -9.35 -5.69 24.80
C ASP A 246 -9.42 -4.53 23.79
N GLU A 247 -8.63 -3.46 23.95
CA GLU A 247 -8.53 -2.34 23.00
C GLU A 247 -8.11 -2.86 21.62
N ILE A 248 -8.74 -2.39 20.57
CA ILE A 248 -8.42 -2.78 19.19
C ILE A 248 -7.05 -2.20 18.81
N LEU A 249 -6.09 -3.07 18.47
CA LEU A 249 -4.73 -2.73 18.07
C LEU A 249 -4.54 -2.70 16.55
N GLY A 250 -5.37 -3.41 15.82
CA GLY A 250 -5.35 -3.45 14.37
C GLY A 250 -6.48 -4.26 13.77
N VAL A 251 -6.95 -3.82 12.60
CA VAL A 251 -7.97 -4.50 11.80
C VAL A 251 -7.47 -4.62 10.37
N HIS A 252 -7.64 -5.80 9.79
CA HIS A 252 -7.12 -6.16 8.48
C HIS A 252 -8.20 -6.89 7.69
N ILE A 253 -8.44 -6.47 6.46
CA ILE A 253 -9.52 -6.99 5.61
C ILE A 253 -8.95 -7.29 4.24
N VAL A 254 -9.31 -8.43 3.68
CA VAL A 254 -9.18 -8.71 2.25
C VAL A 254 -10.54 -9.20 1.76
N GLY A 255 -11.08 -8.56 0.74
CA GLY A 255 -12.39 -8.92 0.20
C GLY A 255 -13.09 -7.79 -0.52
N PRO A 256 -14.32 -8.03 -1.00
CA PRO A 256 -15.14 -6.98 -1.59
C PRO A 256 -15.43 -5.86 -0.60
N MET A 257 -15.34 -4.61 -1.06
CA MET A 257 -15.64 -3.39 -0.26
C MET A 257 -14.77 -3.24 1.01
N ALA A 258 -13.56 -3.80 1.04
CA ALA A 258 -12.68 -3.64 2.19
C ALA A 258 -12.33 -2.17 2.45
N SER A 259 -12.25 -1.34 1.39
CA SER A 259 -12.03 0.10 1.45
C SER A 259 -13.12 0.86 2.21
N GLU A 260 -14.37 0.41 2.10
CA GLU A 260 -15.49 0.99 2.84
C GLU A 260 -15.55 0.46 4.27
N LEU A 261 -15.42 -0.87 4.42
CA LEU A 261 -15.53 -1.56 5.72
C LEU A 261 -14.47 -1.11 6.72
N ILE A 262 -13.27 -0.76 6.26
CA ILE A 262 -12.19 -0.35 7.16
C ILE A 262 -12.50 0.95 7.92
N SER A 263 -13.38 1.79 7.39
CA SER A 263 -13.75 3.06 8.02
C SER A 263 -14.43 2.86 9.38
N GLU A 264 -15.22 1.79 9.55
CA GLU A 264 -15.82 1.42 10.83
C GLU A 264 -14.74 1.09 11.88
N ALA A 265 -13.70 0.35 11.46
CA ALA A 265 -12.58 0.03 12.33
C ALA A 265 -11.75 1.27 12.70
N VAL A 266 -11.56 2.21 11.77
CA VAL A 266 -10.89 3.49 12.04
C VAL A 266 -11.61 4.25 13.14
N VAL A 267 -12.94 4.41 13.04
CA VAL A 267 -13.74 5.09 14.06
C VAL A 267 -13.64 4.36 15.40
N ALA A 268 -13.78 3.04 15.42
CA ALA A 268 -13.68 2.24 16.65
C ALA A 268 -12.32 2.43 17.33
N MET A 269 -11.21 2.40 16.55
CA MET A 269 -9.86 2.60 17.07
C MET A 269 -9.60 4.03 17.55
N GLU A 270 -10.16 5.04 16.87
CA GLU A 270 -10.02 6.45 17.29
C GLU A 270 -10.64 6.67 18.67
N PHE A 271 -11.78 6.01 18.95
CA PHE A 271 -12.43 6.06 20.25
C PHE A 271 -11.94 4.97 21.24
N LYS A 272 -10.87 4.26 20.91
CA LYS A 272 -10.27 3.20 21.76
C LYS A 272 -11.28 2.14 22.19
N ALA A 273 -12.13 1.72 21.25
CA ALA A 273 -13.15 0.71 21.52
C ALA A 273 -12.49 -0.65 21.85
N SER A 274 -13.20 -1.46 22.64
CA SER A 274 -12.90 -2.87 22.82
C SER A 274 -13.32 -3.68 21.59
N ALA A 275 -12.75 -4.86 21.43
CA ALA A 275 -13.13 -5.77 20.34
C ALA A 275 -14.45 -6.51 20.62
N GLU A 276 -14.89 -6.58 21.88
CA GLU A 276 -16.19 -7.15 22.33
C GLU A 276 -17.35 -6.17 22.20
#